data_5474538b5e37bb83eb183cda24ffbb91
#
_entry.id   5474538b5e37bb83eb183cda24ffbb91
#
_cell.length_a   1.000
_cell.length_b   1.000
_cell.length_c   1.000
_cell.angle_alpha   90.00
_cell.angle_beta   90.00
_cell.angle_gamma   90.00
#
_symmetry.space_group_name_H-M   'P 1'
#
loop_
_entity.id
_entity.type
_entity.pdbx_description
1 polymer ?
#
loop_
_entity_poly.entity_id
_entity_poly.type
_entity_poly.pdbx_seq_one_letter_code
_entity_poly.pdbx_strand_id
1 'polypeptide(L)'
;TAASYYGDTTLSLGESVTLYDIKNTDQKDNTFVNTMTVVTIAIVLLITFKSLTLPIILLVTIQAAVWINLSVPYFTNTSFDFIGYLIISTVQLAATVDYAILFSETYKEHRREMPAMQAIIKTLDEKTFSISISASILSSIGFILWITSTNPVVQSIGLLLGRGALLAFVLVLFFLPAMLYVLDKVISK
;
A
#
# COMPACT_ATOMS: atom_id res chain seq x y z
N THR A 1 -4.68 41.88 -8.38
CA THR A 1 -5.35 40.75 -7.78
C THR A 1 -6.26 41.24 -6.66
N ALA A 2 -7.43 40.61 -6.45
CA ALA A 2 -8.48 41.12 -5.55
C ALA A 2 -7.98 41.38 -4.10
N ALA A 3 -7.11 40.52 -3.59
CA ALA A 3 -6.56 40.63 -2.23
C ALA A 3 -5.73 41.93 -2.02
N SER A 4 -5.12 42.51 -3.06
CA SER A 4 -4.38 43.78 -2.95
C SER A 4 -5.29 45.00 -2.80
N TYR A 5 -6.59 44.87 -3.13
CA TYR A 5 -7.57 45.98 -3.06
C TYR A 5 -8.51 45.83 -1.86
N TYR A 6 -8.82 44.60 -1.43
CA TYR A 6 -9.88 44.33 -0.44
C TYR A 6 -9.35 43.66 0.85
N GLY A 7 -8.05 43.47 0.99
CA GLY A 7 -7.41 42.84 2.16
C GLY A 7 -7.62 41.31 2.23
N ASP A 8 -7.09 40.69 3.29
CA ASP A 8 -7.03 39.23 3.46
C ASP A 8 -8.39 38.53 3.71
N THR A 9 -9.49 39.32 3.74
CA THR A 9 -10.85 38.81 3.99
C THR A 9 -11.64 38.55 2.70
N THR A 10 -11.05 38.72 1.52
CA THR A 10 -11.72 38.45 0.25
C THR A 10 -11.81 36.96 -0.04
N LEU A 11 -13.01 36.41 -0.04
CA LEU A 11 -13.30 35.06 -0.50
C LEU A 11 -13.60 35.10 -2.01
N SER A 12 -12.70 34.54 -2.81
CA SER A 12 -12.97 34.30 -4.23
C SER A 12 -13.82 33.05 -4.35
N LEU A 13 -15.02 33.17 -4.92
CA LEU A 13 -15.92 32.07 -5.19
C LEU A 13 -15.88 31.74 -6.68
N GLY A 14 -15.68 30.47 -7.01
CA GLY A 14 -15.70 29.98 -8.39
C GLY A 14 -15.18 28.55 -8.46
N GLU A 15 -15.64 27.80 -9.46
CA GLU A 15 -15.28 26.39 -9.63
C GLU A 15 -13.76 26.18 -9.68
N SER A 16 -13.03 27.05 -10.38
CA SER A 16 -11.57 26.99 -10.49
C SER A 16 -10.85 27.29 -9.15
N VAL A 17 -11.41 28.15 -8.32
CA VAL A 17 -10.87 28.51 -7.00
C VAL A 17 -11.11 27.36 -6.03
N THR A 18 -12.31 26.79 -6.07
CA THR A 18 -12.68 25.63 -5.26
C THR A 18 -11.79 24.43 -5.60
N LEU A 19 -11.55 24.17 -6.87
CA LEU A 19 -10.62 23.10 -7.32
C LEU A 19 -9.17 23.35 -6.87
N TYR A 20 -8.72 24.60 -6.89
CA TYR A 20 -7.38 24.96 -6.41
C TYR A 20 -7.24 24.77 -4.90
N ASP A 21 -8.24 25.20 -4.13
CA ASP A 21 -8.26 25.07 -2.67
C ASP A 21 -8.36 23.61 -2.23
N ILE A 22 -9.21 22.81 -2.90
CA ILE A 22 -9.29 21.37 -2.71
C ILE A 22 -7.92 20.75 -2.97
N LYS A 23 -7.30 21.02 -4.11
CA LYS A 23 -5.99 20.47 -4.46
C LYS A 23 -4.89 20.82 -3.45
N ASN A 24 -4.87 22.04 -2.95
CA ASN A 24 -3.84 22.50 -2.00
C ASN A 24 -4.04 21.95 -0.59
N THR A 25 -5.30 21.89 -0.12
CA THR A 25 -5.67 21.29 1.16
C THR A 25 -5.39 19.79 1.14
N ASP A 26 -5.79 19.11 0.09
CA ASP A 26 -5.61 17.69 -0.12
C ASP A 26 -4.15 17.26 -0.17
N GLN A 27 -3.25 18.03 -0.78
CA GLN A 27 -1.82 17.71 -0.77
C GLN A 27 -1.23 17.69 0.65
N LYS A 28 -1.66 18.61 1.51
CA LYS A 28 -1.23 18.65 2.92
C LYS A 28 -1.84 17.49 3.71
N ASP A 29 -3.12 17.27 3.55
CA ASP A 29 -3.84 16.20 4.24
C ASP A 29 -3.36 14.82 3.81
N ASN A 30 -3.09 14.61 2.52
CA ASN A 30 -2.54 13.37 2.00
C ASN A 30 -1.17 13.05 2.62
N THR A 31 -0.27 14.03 2.67
CA THR A 31 1.06 13.82 3.28
C THR A 31 0.91 13.47 4.76
N PHE A 32 0.02 14.14 5.48
CA PHE A 32 -0.22 13.88 6.89
C PHE A 32 -0.83 12.49 7.11
N VAL A 33 -1.90 12.17 6.38
CA VAL A 33 -2.58 10.86 6.49
C VAL A 33 -1.65 9.72 6.11
N ASN A 34 -0.91 9.84 4.99
CA ASN A 34 0.03 8.80 4.57
C ASN A 34 1.15 8.60 5.59
N THR A 35 1.72 9.68 6.14
CA THR A 35 2.74 9.60 7.18
C THR A 35 2.20 8.97 8.45
N MET A 36 1.01 9.35 8.90
CA MET A 36 0.36 8.76 10.08
C MET A 36 0.06 7.28 9.87
N THR A 37 -0.40 6.89 8.69
CA THR A 37 -0.66 5.49 8.35
C THR A 37 0.62 4.66 8.39
N VAL A 38 1.70 5.13 7.77
CA VAL A 38 3.00 4.43 7.79
C VAL A 38 3.54 4.31 9.22
N VAL A 39 3.46 5.38 10.01
CA VAL A 39 3.90 5.37 11.43
C VAL A 39 3.06 4.38 12.25
N THR A 40 1.75 4.39 12.08
CA THR A 40 0.87 3.46 12.80
C THR A 40 1.19 2.01 12.45
N ILE A 41 1.37 1.70 11.17
CA ILE A 41 1.76 0.35 10.73
C ILE A 41 3.15 -0.01 11.28
N ALA A 42 4.10 0.91 11.25
CA ALA A 42 5.43 0.68 11.83
C ALA A 42 5.34 0.30 13.32
N ILE A 43 4.52 1.01 14.10
CA ILE A 43 4.31 0.74 15.52
C ILE A 43 3.69 -0.65 15.71
N VAL A 44 2.64 -0.97 14.95
CA VAL A 44 1.99 -2.30 15.02
C VAL A 44 2.98 -3.41 14.70
N LEU A 45 3.77 -3.26 13.63
CA LEU A 45 4.78 -4.25 13.24
C LEU A 45 5.89 -4.39 14.29
N LEU A 46 6.33 -3.30 14.91
CA LEU A 46 7.32 -3.32 15.99
C LEU A 46 6.80 -4.10 17.22
N ILE A 47 5.55 -3.89 17.60
CA ILE A 47 4.92 -4.61 18.70
C ILE A 47 4.79 -6.10 18.38
N THR A 48 4.36 -6.43 17.16
CA THR A 48 4.16 -7.81 16.69
C THR A 48 5.47 -8.60 16.65
N PHE A 49 6.48 -8.06 15.99
CA PHE A 49 7.72 -8.81 15.75
C PHE A 49 8.76 -8.66 16.85
N LYS A 50 8.63 -7.67 17.73
CA LYS A 50 9.62 -7.36 18.81
C LYS A 50 11.06 -7.28 18.28
N SER A 51 11.24 -6.82 17.06
CA SER A 51 12.50 -6.70 16.31
C SER A 51 12.38 -5.47 15.42
N LEU A 52 13.47 -4.79 15.13
CA LEU A 52 13.49 -3.64 14.23
C LEU A 52 13.65 -4.04 12.75
N THR A 53 14.36 -5.14 12.50
CA THR A 53 14.74 -5.53 11.13
C THR A 53 13.53 -6.00 10.31
N LEU A 54 12.68 -6.86 10.86
CA LEU A 54 11.50 -7.37 10.16
C LEU A 54 10.50 -6.26 9.79
N PRO A 55 10.09 -5.36 10.69
CA PRO A 55 9.23 -4.24 10.36
C PRO A 55 9.76 -3.37 9.22
N ILE A 56 11.07 -3.10 9.18
CA ILE A 56 11.67 -2.29 8.10
C ILE A 56 11.55 -3.01 6.75
N ILE A 57 11.86 -4.30 6.69
CA ILE A 57 11.73 -5.10 5.46
C ILE A 57 10.28 -5.11 4.97
N LEU A 58 9.34 -5.31 5.89
CA LEU A 58 7.91 -5.33 5.58
C LEU A 58 7.43 -3.99 5.07
N LEU A 59 7.78 -2.89 5.76
CA LEU A 59 7.42 -1.53 5.32
C LEU A 59 7.97 -1.22 3.94
N VAL A 60 9.22 -1.55 3.65
CA VAL A 60 9.82 -1.34 2.32
C VAL A 60 9.06 -2.15 1.27
N THR A 61 8.74 -3.41 1.53
CA THR A 61 8.01 -4.28 0.59
C THR A 61 6.61 -3.73 0.31
N ILE A 62 5.88 -3.35 1.34
CA ILE A 62 4.51 -2.83 1.24
C ILE A 62 4.52 -1.48 0.53
N GLN A 63 5.42 -0.58 0.92
CA GLN A 63 5.52 0.75 0.31
C GLN A 63 5.95 0.67 -1.16
N ALA A 64 6.80 -0.27 -1.52
CA ALA A 64 7.16 -0.54 -2.91
C ALA A 64 5.94 -0.96 -3.74
N ALA A 65 5.05 -1.80 -3.20
CA ALA A 65 3.82 -2.19 -3.87
C ALA A 65 2.91 -0.98 -4.17
N VAL A 66 2.76 -0.08 -3.20
CA VAL A 66 1.98 1.15 -3.36
C VAL A 66 2.60 2.06 -4.42
N TRP A 67 3.90 2.30 -4.35
CA TRP A 67 4.60 3.18 -5.32
C TRP A 67 4.55 2.63 -6.74
N ILE A 68 4.75 1.33 -6.92
CA ILE A 68 4.63 0.70 -8.24
C ILE A 68 3.21 0.87 -8.77
N ASN A 69 2.18 0.60 -7.95
CA ASN A 69 0.80 0.75 -8.36
C ASN A 69 0.46 2.18 -8.77
N LEU A 70 0.92 3.17 -8.01
CA LEU A 70 0.71 4.58 -8.30
C LEU A 70 1.54 5.11 -9.46
N SER A 71 2.62 4.43 -9.86
CA SER A 71 3.42 4.80 -11.03
C SER A 71 2.83 4.35 -12.36
N VAL A 72 1.98 3.32 -12.39
CA VAL A 72 1.42 2.78 -13.63
C VAL A 72 0.65 3.82 -14.47
N PRO A 73 -0.15 4.73 -13.89
CA PRO A 73 -0.85 5.77 -14.66
C PRO A 73 0.07 6.64 -15.50
N TYR A 74 1.25 6.93 -15.01
CA TYR A 74 2.25 7.68 -15.74
C TYR A 74 2.66 6.99 -17.05
N PHE A 75 2.80 5.66 -17.02
CA PHE A 75 3.15 4.88 -18.21
C PHE A 75 1.98 4.63 -19.16
N THR A 76 0.75 4.62 -18.64
CA THR A 76 -0.47 4.38 -19.44
C THR A 76 -1.12 5.67 -19.94
N ASN A 77 -0.57 6.85 -19.64
CA ASN A 77 -1.15 8.17 -19.95
C ASN A 77 -2.63 8.29 -19.52
N THR A 78 -2.99 7.63 -18.41
CA THR A 78 -4.33 7.72 -17.84
C THR A 78 -4.32 8.70 -16.68
N SER A 79 -5.29 9.63 -16.66
CA SER A 79 -5.51 10.48 -15.49
C SER A 79 -6.41 9.75 -14.50
N PHE A 80 -5.99 9.69 -13.25
CA PHE A 80 -6.86 9.24 -12.16
C PHE A 80 -7.49 10.41 -11.44
N ASP A 81 -8.68 10.13 -10.93
CA ASP A 81 -9.34 11.05 -10.02
C ASP A 81 -8.51 11.16 -8.73
N PHE A 82 -8.28 12.38 -8.28
CA PHE A 82 -7.48 12.70 -7.12
C PHE A 82 -7.96 11.97 -5.85
N ILE A 83 -9.28 11.87 -5.67
CA ILE A 83 -9.91 11.14 -4.56
C ILE A 83 -9.55 9.65 -4.59
N GLY A 84 -9.50 9.05 -5.80
CA GLY A 84 -9.06 7.67 -5.98
C GLY A 84 -7.63 7.42 -5.50
N TYR A 85 -6.73 8.37 -5.77
CA TYR A 85 -5.34 8.31 -5.30
C TYR A 85 -5.22 8.29 -3.78
N LEU A 86 -5.96 9.17 -3.08
CA LEU A 86 -5.95 9.25 -1.62
C LEU A 86 -6.45 7.97 -0.94
N ILE A 87 -7.60 7.50 -1.41
CA ILE A 87 -8.23 6.31 -0.84
C ILE A 87 -7.34 5.09 -1.04
N ILE A 88 -6.79 4.92 -2.25
CA ILE A 88 -6.06 3.69 -2.57
C ILE A 88 -4.73 3.58 -1.84
N SER A 89 -4.02 4.68 -1.61
CA SER A 89 -2.76 4.65 -0.87
C SER A 89 -2.97 4.07 0.54
N THR A 90 -4.06 4.44 1.19
CA THR A 90 -4.41 3.97 2.54
C THR A 90 -4.99 2.55 2.53
N VAL A 91 -5.94 2.27 1.64
CA VAL A 91 -6.62 0.96 1.57
C VAL A 91 -5.67 -0.13 1.10
N GLN A 92 -4.86 0.14 0.08
CA GLN A 92 -3.88 -0.81 -0.39
C GLN A 92 -2.85 -1.14 0.68
N LEU A 93 -2.36 -0.13 1.40
CA LEU A 93 -1.41 -0.32 2.49
C LEU A 93 -1.98 -1.25 3.55
N ALA A 94 -3.20 -1.01 4.02
CA ALA A 94 -3.87 -1.84 5.01
C ALA A 94 -4.08 -3.28 4.52
N ALA A 95 -4.52 -3.47 3.28
CA ALA A 95 -4.80 -4.78 2.73
C ALA A 95 -3.54 -5.63 2.46
N THR A 96 -2.39 -5.01 2.24
CA THR A 96 -1.14 -5.72 1.92
C THR A 96 -0.30 -6.05 3.15
N VAL A 97 -0.50 -5.33 4.25
CA VAL A 97 0.19 -5.59 5.53
C VAL A 97 -0.08 -7.01 6.02
N ASP A 98 -1.32 -7.48 5.95
CA ASP A 98 -1.72 -8.79 6.45
C ASP A 98 -1.00 -9.94 5.74
N TYR A 99 -0.81 -9.85 4.41
CA TYR A 99 -0.06 -10.87 3.65
C TYR A 99 1.40 -10.93 4.09
N ALA A 100 2.00 -9.77 4.27
CA ALA A 100 3.40 -9.65 4.67
C ALA A 100 3.63 -10.10 6.12
N ILE A 101 2.71 -9.79 7.04
CA ILE A 101 2.75 -10.27 8.43
C ILE A 101 2.63 -11.79 8.46
N LEU A 102 1.59 -12.35 7.81
CA LEU A 102 1.35 -13.79 7.80
C LEU A 102 2.56 -14.57 7.27
N PHE A 103 3.17 -14.10 6.18
CA PHE A 103 4.37 -14.72 5.63
C PHE A 103 5.55 -14.64 6.61
N SER A 104 5.79 -13.47 7.17
CA SER A 104 6.97 -13.23 8.02
C SER A 104 6.88 -13.89 9.39
N GLU A 105 5.68 -14.01 9.98
CA GLU A 105 5.47 -14.77 11.22
C GLU A 105 5.76 -16.24 11.00
N THR A 106 5.21 -16.83 9.95
CA THR A 106 5.44 -18.24 9.62
C THR A 106 6.92 -18.49 9.27
N TYR A 107 7.57 -17.59 8.54
CA TYR A 107 9.01 -17.65 8.30
C TYR A 107 9.80 -17.64 9.61
N LYS A 108 9.48 -16.74 10.53
CA LYS A 108 10.15 -16.61 11.83
C LYS A 108 9.96 -17.86 12.69
N GLU A 109 8.81 -18.51 12.63
CA GLU A 109 8.53 -19.77 13.31
C GLU A 109 9.42 -20.89 12.76
N HIS A 110 9.39 -21.12 11.44
CA HIS A 110 10.22 -22.14 10.81
C HIS A 110 11.72 -21.88 10.94
N ARG A 111 12.14 -20.62 10.95
CA ARG A 111 13.54 -20.23 11.06
C ARG A 111 14.16 -20.61 12.41
N ARG A 112 13.36 -20.83 13.44
CA ARG A 112 13.84 -21.33 14.74
C ARG A 112 14.29 -22.78 14.70
N GLU A 113 13.76 -23.57 13.77
CA GLU A 113 13.98 -25.01 13.71
C GLU A 113 14.87 -25.41 12.51
N MET A 114 15.00 -24.57 11.49
CA MET A 114 15.68 -24.92 10.25
C MET A 114 16.45 -23.75 9.64
N PRO A 115 17.41 -24.03 8.70
CA PRO A 115 18.15 -23.00 7.97
C PRO A 115 17.23 -22.09 7.15
N ALA A 116 17.65 -20.82 6.92
CA ALA A 116 16.86 -19.77 6.28
C ALA A 116 16.21 -20.22 4.95
N MET A 117 16.95 -20.87 4.08
CA MET A 117 16.43 -21.32 2.77
C MET A 117 15.33 -22.37 2.91
N GLN A 118 15.48 -23.31 3.84
CA GLN A 118 14.46 -24.33 4.09
C GLN A 118 13.22 -23.73 4.73
N ALA A 119 13.41 -22.78 5.66
CA ALA A 119 12.31 -22.03 6.29
C ALA A 119 11.50 -21.24 5.25
N ILE A 120 12.16 -20.59 4.28
CA ILE A 120 11.48 -19.87 3.21
C ILE A 120 10.66 -20.84 2.33
N ILE A 121 11.27 -21.95 1.87
CA ILE A 121 10.59 -22.93 1.01
C ILE A 121 9.36 -23.49 1.73
N LYS A 122 9.49 -23.85 2.99
CA LYS A 122 8.39 -24.37 3.79
C LYS A 122 7.29 -23.32 4.01
N THR A 123 7.66 -22.06 4.27
CA THR A 123 6.71 -20.96 4.39
C THR A 123 5.96 -20.71 3.10
N LEU A 124 6.66 -20.73 1.96
CA LEU A 124 6.03 -20.61 0.64
C LEU A 124 5.03 -21.73 0.40
N ASP A 125 5.40 -22.98 0.65
CA ASP A 125 4.52 -24.14 0.49
C ASP A 125 3.25 -24.02 1.33
N GLU A 126 3.40 -23.59 2.58
CA GLU A 126 2.29 -23.48 3.53
C GLU A 126 1.38 -22.27 3.27
N LYS A 127 1.95 -21.09 2.95
CA LYS A 127 1.19 -19.83 2.92
C LYS A 127 0.82 -19.32 1.54
N THR A 128 1.46 -19.80 0.47
CA THR A 128 1.15 -19.33 -0.90
C THR A 128 -0.32 -19.49 -1.24
N PHE A 129 -0.92 -20.63 -0.92
CA PHE A 129 -2.33 -20.89 -1.22
C PHE A 129 -3.26 -19.91 -0.49
N SER A 130 -3.04 -19.69 0.82
CA SER A 130 -3.87 -18.79 1.62
C SER A 130 -3.75 -17.34 1.14
N ILE A 131 -2.52 -16.87 0.89
CA ILE A 131 -2.27 -15.51 0.38
C ILE A 131 -2.86 -15.34 -1.03
N SER A 132 -2.77 -16.37 -1.89
CA SER A 132 -3.34 -16.35 -3.24
C SER A 132 -4.86 -16.21 -3.22
N ILE A 133 -5.55 -16.92 -2.35
CA ILE A 133 -7.02 -16.82 -2.21
C ILE A 133 -7.40 -15.40 -1.79
N SER A 134 -6.77 -14.87 -0.74
CA SER A 134 -7.09 -13.54 -0.22
C SER A 134 -6.81 -12.44 -1.25
N ALA A 135 -5.67 -12.52 -1.95
CA ALA A 135 -5.32 -11.58 -3.01
C ALA A 135 -6.28 -11.68 -4.21
N SER A 136 -6.70 -12.90 -4.58
CA SER A 136 -7.65 -13.13 -5.66
C SER A 136 -9.03 -12.56 -5.35
N ILE A 137 -9.51 -12.73 -4.11
CA ILE A 137 -10.80 -12.17 -3.66
C ILE A 137 -10.75 -10.65 -3.73
N LEU A 138 -9.73 -10.03 -3.14
CA LEU A 138 -9.59 -8.57 -3.13
C LEU A 138 -9.44 -7.99 -4.54
N SER A 139 -8.64 -8.64 -5.38
CA SER A 139 -8.45 -8.25 -6.77
C SER A 139 -9.73 -8.37 -7.58
N SER A 140 -10.49 -9.46 -7.39
CA SER A 140 -11.78 -9.67 -8.06
C SER A 140 -12.80 -8.60 -7.67
N ILE A 141 -12.89 -8.25 -6.39
CA ILE A 141 -13.75 -7.16 -5.92
C ILE A 141 -13.36 -5.83 -6.59
N GLY A 142 -12.06 -5.54 -6.65
CA GLY A 142 -11.57 -4.33 -7.31
C GLY A 142 -11.94 -4.28 -8.78
N PHE A 143 -11.72 -5.35 -9.54
CA PHE A 143 -12.07 -5.40 -10.96
C PHE A 143 -13.59 -5.39 -11.21
N ILE A 144 -14.39 -6.02 -10.36
CA ILE A 144 -15.85 -5.94 -10.43
C ILE A 144 -16.29 -4.47 -10.25
N LEU A 145 -15.78 -3.77 -9.25
CA LEU A 145 -16.08 -2.35 -9.05
C LEU A 145 -15.69 -1.50 -10.26
N TRP A 146 -14.51 -1.77 -10.85
CA TRP A 146 -14.07 -1.07 -12.05
C TRP A 146 -15.02 -1.25 -13.24
N ILE A 147 -15.50 -2.48 -13.47
CA ILE A 147 -16.35 -2.81 -14.63
C ILE A 147 -17.80 -2.38 -14.41
N THR A 148 -18.32 -2.52 -13.19
CA THR A 148 -19.76 -2.34 -12.91
C THR A 148 -20.12 -0.91 -12.51
N SER A 149 -19.17 -0.12 -12.00
CA SER A 149 -19.46 1.24 -11.55
C SER A 149 -19.67 2.19 -12.73
N THR A 150 -20.66 3.06 -12.61
CA THR A 150 -20.89 4.18 -13.53
C THR A 150 -20.24 5.47 -13.05
N ASN A 151 -19.78 5.50 -11.80
CA ASN A 151 -19.09 6.66 -11.21
C ASN A 151 -17.58 6.56 -11.50
N PRO A 152 -16.96 7.56 -12.18
CA PRO A 152 -15.53 7.54 -12.53
C PRO A 152 -14.60 7.40 -11.31
N VAL A 153 -14.95 7.99 -10.18
CA VAL A 153 -14.17 7.89 -8.94
C VAL A 153 -14.13 6.45 -8.44
N VAL A 154 -15.30 5.81 -8.36
CA VAL A 154 -15.41 4.40 -7.91
C VAL A 154 -14.72 3.45 -8.89
N GLN A 155 -14.83 3.73 -10.20
CA GLN A 155 -14.07 2.99 -11.23
C GLN A 155 -12.56 3.06 -10.98
N SER A 156 -12.04 4.25 -10.76
CA SER A 156 -10.62 4.47 -10.49
C SER A 156 -10.16 3.74 -9.23
N ILE A 157 -10.94 3.82 -8.16
CA ILE A 157 -10.68 3.10 -6.91
C ILE A 157 -10.67 1.59 -7.16
N GLY A 158 -11.65 1.07 -7.88
CA GLY A 158 -11.76 -0.35 -8.20
C GLY A 158 -10.56 -0.87 -8.97
N LEU A 159 -10.16 -0.17 -10.04
CA LEU A 159 -9.00 -0.53 -10.86
C LEU A 159 -7.70 -0.52 -10.05
N LEU A 160 -7.48 0.53 -9.26
CA LEU A 160 -6.30 0.67 -8.44
C LEU A 160 -6.25 -0.40 -7.34
N LEU A 161 -7.38 -0.71 -6.72
CA LEU A 161 -7.48 -1.76 -5.69
C LEU A 161 -7.19 -3.14 -6.28
N GLY A 162 -7.84 -3.50 -7.38
CA GLY A 162 -7.66 -4.81 -8.03
C GLY A 162 -6.22 -5.04 -8.47
N ARG A 163 -5.62 -4.06 -9.14
CA ARG A 163 -4.22 -4.10 -9.57
C ARG A 163 -3.25 -4.05 -8.39
N GLY A 164 -3.53 -3.21 -7.40
CA GLY A 164 -2.72 -3.10 -6.19
C GLY A 164 -2.63 -4.39 -5.40
N ALA A 165 -3.74 -5.13 -5.29
CA ALA A 165 -3.77 -6.44 -4.64
C ALA A 165 -2.89 -7.47 -5.36
N LEU A 166 -2.92 -7.50 -6.71
CA LEU A 166 -2.05 -8.38 -7.49
C LEU A 166 -0.56 -8.01 -7.36
N LEU A 167 -0.23 -6.72 -7.41
CA LEU A 167 1.14 -6.26 -7.23
C LEU A 167 1.68 -6.62 -5.84
N ALA A 168 0.87 -6.41 -4.81
CA ALA A 168 1.25 -6.77 -3.45
C ALA A 168 1.47 -8.29 -3.29
N PHE A 169 0.58 -9.09 -3.86
CA PHE A 169 0.72 -10.55 -3.90
C PHE A 169 2.05 -10.97 -4.52
N VAL A 170 2.38 -10.43 -5.69
CA VAL A 170 3.66 -10.74 -6.37
C VAL A 170 4.85 -10.34 -5.51
N LEU A 171 4.84 -9.14 -4.92
CA LEU A 171 5.95 -8.68 -4.08
C LEU A 171 6.09 -9.48 -2.80
N VAL A 172 5.00 -9.89 -2.17
CA VAL A 172 5.04 -10.72 -0.96
C VAL A 172 5.55 -12.13 -1.26
N LEU A 173 5.26 -12.70 -2.42
CA LEU A 173 5.74 -14.05 -2.75
C LEU A 173 7.14 -14.11 -3.34
N PHE A 174 7.61 -13.04 -3.99
CA PHE A 174 8.92 -13.04 -4.67
C PHE A 174 9.93 -12.11 -3.99
N PHE A 175 9.56 -10.86 -3.73
CA PHE A 175 10.48 -9.88 -3.18
C PHE A 175 10.71 -10.05 -1.69
N LEU A 176 9.65 -10.29 -0.92
CA LEU A 176 9.77 -10.46 0.54
C LEU A 176 10.64 -11.66 0.93
N PRO A 177 10.48 -12.88 0.36
CA PRO A 177 11.38 -14.00 0.65
C PRO A 177 12.84 -13.73 0.31
N ALA A 178 13.09 -13.05 -0.82
CA ALA A 178 14.45 -12.67 -1.21
C ALA A 178 15.09 -11.72 -0.19
N MET A 179 14.34 -10.71 0.28
CA MET A 179 14.80 -9.77 1.31
C MET A 179 15.03 -10.46 2.66
N LEU A 180 14.15 -11.37 3.05
CA LEU A 180 14.30 -12.15 4.27
C LEU A 180 15.54 -13.04 4.22
N TYR A 181 15.84 -13.65 3.07
CA TYR A 181 17.04 -14.47 2.88
C TYR A 181 18.33 -13.66 2.96
N VAL A 182 18.38 -12.53 2.25
CA VAL A 182 19.58 -11.65 2.24
C VAL A 182 19.87 -11.07 3.61
N LEU A 183 18.84 -10.69 4.34
CA LEU A 183 18.94 -10.06 5.66
C LEU A 183 18.83 -11.06 6.83
N ASP A 184 18.78 -12.36 6.56
CA ASP A 184 18.64 -13.39 7.60
C ASP A 184 19.68 -13.29 8.71
N LYS A 185 20.95 -12.98 8.37
CA LYS A 185 22.03 -12.79 9.35
C LYS A 185 21.78 -11.65 10.34
N VAL A 186 20.95 -10.69 9.98
CA VAL A 186 20.58 -9.54 10.82
C VAL A 186 19.32 -9.84 11.62
N ILE A 187 18.42 -10.64 11.04
CA ILE A 187 17.15 -11.06 11.64
C ILE A 187 17.36 -12.09 12.76
N SER A 188 18.34 -13.00 12.57
CA SER A 188 18.61 -14.12 13.49
C SER A 188 19.51 -13.77 14.67
N LYS A 189 19.94 -12.50 14.78
CA LYS A 189 20.64 -11.97 15.96
C LYS A 189 19.65 -11.42 16.97
#